data_0f6588d5626215181b3a775e9791a311
#
_entry.id   0f6588d5626215181b3a775e9791a311
#
_cell.length_a   1.000
_cell.length_b   1.000
_cell.length_c   1.000
_cell.angle_alpha   90.00
_cell.angle_beta   90.00
_cell.angle_gamma   90.00
#
_symmetry.space_group_name_H-M   'P 1'
#
loop_
_entity.id
_entity.type
_entity.pdbx_description
1 polymer ?
#
loop_
_entity_poly.entity_id
_entity_poly.type
_entity_poly.pdbx_seq_one_letter_code
_entity_poly.pdbx_strand_id
1 'polypeptide(L)'
;MRQKRSPTAVIIALLLAACANASAQEVASLAEPEGASGAPQRGVYGMEHAANEYGVWGGGSFSSPTVIGSTERTRLGLVAFRYARVLARGENLALKYTLDAVPVAALSFPSFDTTAGVTREVRKTITGAGLSPVGFQVNFRRRERVQPFAQASGGFLYFGERVPDVRGAQFNFTGDFGGGVQWKTGARRAWTVGYRYHHVSNGYRADVNPGFDSNLFYVGFSIFR
;
A
#
# COMPACT_ATOMS: atom_id res chain seq x y z
N MET A 1 -1.18 16.18 33.16
CA MET A 1 -1.79 15.74 31.87
C MET A 1 -0.96 14.62 31.27
N ARG A 2 -1.41 13.36 31.32
CA ARG A 2 -0.72 12.23 30.67
C ARG A 2 -1.15 12.17 29.21
N GLN A 3 -0.23 12.47 28.31
CA GLN A 3 -0.44 12.36 26.87
C GLN A 3 -0.58 10.87 26.51
N LYS A 4 -1.79 10.42 26.15
CA LYS A 4 -2.04 9.07 25.63
C LYS A 4 -1.33 8.95 24.30
N ARG A 5 -0.26 8.15 24.23
CA ARG A 5 0.40 7.81 22.97
C ARG A 5 -0.57 7.01 22.11
N SER A 6 -0.75 7.44 20.87
CA SER A 6 -1.62 6.77 19.90
C SER A 6 -1.12 5.34 19.65
N PRO A 7 -2.00 4.33 19.66
CA PRO A 7 -1.63 2.93 19.38
C PRO A 7 -1.01 2.75 17.98
N THR A 8 -1.33 3.62 17.04
CA THR A 8 -0.79 3.61 15.68
C THR A 8 0.72 3.87 15.63
N ALA A 9 1.25 4.76 16.50
CA ALA A 9 2.68 5.03 16.58
C ALA A 9 3.48 3.82 17.12
N VAL A 10 2.86 3.01 17.97
CA VAL A 10 3.47 1.81 18.55
C VAL A 10 3.58 0.70 17.50
N ILE A 11 2.56 0.52 16.65
CA ILE A 11 2.55 -0.52 15.60
C ILE A 11 3.61 -0.21 14.53
N ILE A 12 3.75 1.04 14.11
CA ILE A 12 4.76 1.44 13.12
C ILE A 12 6.18 1.25 13.70
N ALA A 13 6.40 1.60 14.97
CA ALA A 13 7.68 1.41 15.65
C ALA A 13 8.04 -0.08 15.80
N LEU A 14 7.08 -0.95 16.09
CA LEU A 14 7.28 -2.39 16.20
C LEU A 14 7.62 -3.04 14.85
N LEU A 15 7.00 -2.62 13.76
CA LEU A 15 7.32 -3.09 12.41
C LEU A 15 8.73 -2.67 11.97
N LEU A 16 9.15 -1.44 12.27
CA LEU A 16 10.50 -0.96 11.99
C LEU A 16 11.57 -1.65 12.86
N ALA A 17 11.27 -1.94 14.13
CA ALA A 17 12.19 -2.64 15.03
C ALA A 17 12.36 -4.12 14.63
N ALA A 18 11.31 -4.79 14.14
CA ALA A 18 11.41 -6.16 13.64
C ALA A 18 12.29 -6.27 12.39
N CYS A 19 12.24 -5.27 11.49
CA CYS A 19 13.12 -5.22 10.32
C CYS A 19 14.59 -4.95 10.70
N ALA A 20 14.85 -4.12 11.70
CA ALA A 20 16.20 -3.80 12.15
C ALA A 20 16.90 -4.99 12.82
N ASN A 21 16.17 -5.78 13.62
CA ASN A 21 16.72 -6.96 14.27
C ASN A 21 17.06 -8.10 13.30
N ALA A 22 16.26 -8.27 12.23
CA ALA A 22 16.54 -9.26 11.17
C ALA A 22 17.84 -8.94 10.42
N SER A 23 18.14 -7.65 10.21
CA SER A 23 19.36 -7.22 9.50
C SER A 23 20.64 -7.35 10.34
N ALA A 24 20.54 -7.18 11.66
CA ALA A 24 21.71 -7.24 12.55
C ALA A 24 22.24 -8.67 12.77
N GLN A 25 21.37 -9.68 12.76
CA GLN A 25 21.78 -11.08 12.90
C GLN A 25 22.41 -11.65 11.61
N GLU A 26 22.06 -11.14 10.45
CA GLU A 26 22.54 -11.67 9.16
C GLU A 26 23.92 -11.13 8.76
N VAL A 27 24.29 -9.93 9.21
CA VAL A 27 25.63 -9.35 8.95
C VAL A 27 26.74 -10.09 9.72
N ALA A 28 26.42 -10.74 10.84
CA ALA A 28 27.39 -11.52 11.61
C ALA A 28 27.69 -12.90 10.99
N SER A 29 26.88 -13.39 10.06
CA SER A 29 27.02 -14.72 9.41
C SER A 29 27.81 -14.71 8.09
N LEU A 30 28.21 -13.55 7.57
CA LEU A 30 28.84 -13.44 6.25
C LEU A 30 30.36 -13.54 6.26
N ALA A 31 30.97 -13.98 7.37
CA ALA A 31 32.40 -14.25 7.46
C ALA A 31 32.67 -15.75 7.51
N GLU A 32 32.58 -16.44 6.35
CA GLU A 32 33.18 -17.78 6.16
C GLU A 32 33.59 -18.00 4.69
N PRO A 33 34.57 -18.91 4.45
CA PRO A 33 35.62 -18.73 3.46
C PRO A 33 35.28 -19.25 2.06
N GLU A 34 35.96 -18.69 1.07
CA GLU A 34 36.01 -19.18 -0.31
C GLU A 34 36.44 -20.65 -0.39
N GLY A 35 35.65 -21.47 -1.02
CA GLY A 35 36.05 -22.82 -1.40
C GLY A 35 34.91 -23.78 -1.74
N ALA A 36 34.09 -23.49 -2.75
CA ALA A 36 33.39 -24.53 -3.48
C ALA A 36 32.95 -24.01 -4.87
N SER A 37 33.61 -24.48 -5.89
CA SER A 37 33.25 -24.37 -7.31
C SER A 37 31.89 -25.06 -7.56
N GLY A 38 30.82 -24.36 -7.29
CA GLY A 38 29.46 -24.69 -7.71
C GLY A 38 29.00 -23.63 -8.69
N ALA A 39 28.73 -24.02 -9.95
CA ALA A 39 28.13 -23.14 -10.95
C ALA A 39 26.88 -22.48 -10.33
N PRO A 40 26.69 -21.16 -10.47
CA PRO A 40 25.53 -20.47 -9.90
C PRO A 40 24.27 -21.12 -10.47
N GLN A 41 23.47 -21.79 -9.63
CA GLN A 41 22.15 -22.25 -10.02
C GLN A 41 21.36 -21.01 -10.40
N ARG A 42 21.24 -20.78 -11.72
CA ARG A 42 20.33 -19.75 -12.24
C ARG A 42 18.95 -20.08 -11.71
N GLY A 43 18.44 -19.25 -10.79
CA GLY A 43 17.08 -19.39 -10.31
C GLY A 43 16.11 -19.53 -11.48
N VAL A 44 15.24 -20.52 -11.41
CA VAL A 44 14.33 -20.96 -12.47
C VAL A 44 13.55 -19.80 -13.13
N TYR A 45 13.52 -18.62 -12.50
CA TYR A 45 12.73 -17.46 -12.94
C TYR A 45 13.54 -16.21 -13.30
N GLY A 46 14.88 -16.22 -13.23
CA GLY A 46 15.74 -15.10 -13.72
C GLY A 46 15.57 -13.74 -13.01
N MET A 47 14.73 -13.68 -11.96
CA MET A 47 14.41 -12.42 -11.24
C MET A 47 15.27 -12.19 -9.99
N GLU A 48 16.18 -13.10 -9.66
CA GLU A 48 16.98 -13.01 -8.43
C GLU A 48 17.89 -11.79 -8.40
N HIS A 49 18.25 -11.28 -9.57
CA HIS A 49 19.15 -10.11 -9.71
C HIS A 49 18.44 -8.83 -10.17
N ALA A 50 17.15 -8.87 -10.50
CA ALA A 50 16.41 -7.69 -10.93
C ALA A 50 16.32 -6.67 -9.79
N ALA A 51 16.85 -5.47 -10.02
CA ALA A 51 16.86 -4.41 -9.01
C ALA A 51 15.55 -3.60 -9.00
N ASN A 52 14.87 -3.54 -10.14
CA ASN A 52 13.70 -2.70 -10.33
C ASN A 52 12.48 -3.51 -10.76
N GLU A 53 11.32 -3.08 -10.31
CA GLU A 53 10.01 -3.61 -10.67
C GLU A 53 9.13 -2.46 -11.14
N TYR A 54 8.49 -2.62 -12.28
CA TYR A 54 7.51 -1.71 -12.85
C TYR A 54 6.19 -2.45 -12.98
N GLY A 55 5.11 -1.88 -12.47
CA GLY A 55 3.83 -2.55 -12.45
C GLY A 55 2.65 -1.61 -12.63
N VAL A 56 1.51 -2.23 -12.84
CA VAL A 56 0.20 -1.59 -12.76
C VAL A 56 -0.68 -2.45 -11.85
N TRP A 57 -1.49 -1.80 -11.02
CA TRP A 57 -2.47 -2.49 -10.22
C TRP A 57 -3.78 -1.71 -10.16
N GLY A 58 -4.87 -2.44 -9.99
CA GLY A 58 -6.19 -1.86 -9.77
C GLY A 58 -6.92 -2.62 -8.68
N GLY A 59 -7.70 -1.90 -7.91
CA GLY A 59 -8.44 -2.48 -6.80
C GLY A 59 -9.61 -1.67 -6.35
N GLY A 60 -10.44 -2.27 -5.50
CA GLY A 60 -11.62 -1.64 -4.97
C GLY A 60 -11.98 -2.12 -3.57
N SER A 61 -12.70 -1.27 -2.86
CA SER A 61 -13.29 -1.55 -1.56
C SER A 61 -14.80 -1.42 -1.66
N PHE A 62 -15.50 -2.41 -1.14
CA PHE A 62 -16.97 -2.40 -1.07
C PHE A 62 -17.47 -2.12 0.35
N SER A 63 -16.58 -2.07 1.33
CA SER A 63 -16.87 -1.78 2.73
C SER A 63 -15.90 -0.76 3.29
N SER A 64 -16.40 0.05 4.21
CA SER A 64 -15.63 1.05 4.94
C SER A 64 -15.73 0.71 6.42
N PRO A 65 -14.70 0.08 7.00
CA PRO A 65 -14.64 -0.07 8.45
C PRO A 65 -14.41 1.30 9.09
N THR A 66 -14.77 1.44 10.35
CA THR A 66 -14.57 2.66 11.15
C THR A 66 -13.55 2.41 12.26
N VAL A 67 -12.30 2.12 11.84
CA VAL A 67 -11.20 1.84 12.79
C VAL A 67 -10.47 3.13 13.15
N ILE A 68 -10.14 3.95 12.15
CA ILE A 68 -9.46 5.24 12.30
C ILE A 68 -10.40 6.35 11.82
N GLY A 69 -10.96 6.21 10.62
CA GLY A 69 -11.97 7.10 10.06
C GLY A 69 -13.36 6.84 10.62
N SER A 70 -14.26 7.80 10.49
CA SER A 70 -15.64 7.71 10.98
C SER A 70 -16.69 7.79 9.88
N THR A 71 -16.29 7.95 8.60
CA THR A 71 -17.21 7.98 7.47
C THR A 71 -17.56 6.58 7.03
N GLU A 72 -18.81 6.19 7.25
CA GLU A 72 -19.33 4.87 6.91
C GLU A 72 -19.78 4.76 5.45
N ARG A 73 -19.96 3.52 4.98
CA ARG A 73 -20.55 3.18 3.68
C ARG A 73 -19.85 3.82 2.48
N THR A 74 -18.56 4.14 2.62
CA THR A 74 -17.73 4.60 1.50
C THR A 74 -17.29 3.41 0.64
N ARG A 75 -17.03 3.69 -0.65
CA ARG A 75 -16.44 2.74 -1.60
C ARG A 75 -15.32 3.47 -2.33
N LEU A 76 -14.15 2.86 -2.36
CA LEU A 76 -12.96 3.42 -2.99
C LEU A 76 -12.49 2.48 -4.09
N GLY A 77 -12.27 3.02 -5.29
CA GLY A 77 -11.60 2.32 -6.39
C GLY A 77 -10.33 3.06 -6.77
N LEU A 78 -9.24 2.33 -7.01
CA LEU A 78 -7.94 2.88 -7.37
C LEU A 78 -7.34 2.14 -8.56
N VAL A 79 -6.66 2.91 -9.42
CA VAL A 79 -5.72 2.39 -10.42
C VAL A 79 -4.39 3.08 -10.21
N ALA A 80 -3.30 2.33 -10.17
CA ALA A 80 -1.98 2.88 -9.92
C ALA A 80 -0.90 2.25 -10.80
N PHE A 81 0.08 3.06 -11.17
CA PHE A 81 1.37 2.62 -11.68
C PHE A 81 2.35 2.51 -10.53
N ARG A 82 2.99 1.36 -10.41
CA ARG A 82 3.98 1.07 -9.37
C ARG A 82 5.40 1.07 -9.92
N TYR A 83 6.27 1.77 -9.25
CA TYR A 83 7.71 1.53 -9.28
C TYR A 83 8.13 0.91 -7.95
N ALA A 84 8.94 -0.14 -8.01
CA ALA A 84 9.58 -0.67 -6.81
C ALA A 84 11.06 -0.94 -7.06
N ARG A 85 11.89 -0.67 -6.05
CA ARG A 85 13.33 -0.93 -6.06
C ARG A 85 13.72 -1.84 -4.91
N VAL A 86 14.46 -2.89 -5.20
CA VAL A 86 15.01 -3.77 -4.18
C VAL A 86 16.12 -3.03 -3.43
N LEU A 87 15.94 -2.86 -2.12
CA LEU A 87 16.90 -2.21 -1.23
C LEU A 87 17.85 -3.22 -0.61
N ALA A 88 17.31 -4.38 -0.21
CA ALA A 88 18.10 -5.43 0.45
C ALA A 88 17.57 -6.81 0.08
N ARG A 89 18.47 -7.80 0.06
CA ARG A 89 18.16 -9.20 -0.18
C ARG A 89 18.85 -10.04 0.88
N GLY A 90 18.04 -10.74 1.68
CA GLY A 90 18.51 -11.84 2.51
C GLY A 90 18.35 -13.18 1.79
N GLU A 91 18.56 -14.26 2.48
CA GLU A 91 18.40 -15.61 1.91
C GLU A 91 16.97 -15.86 1.41
N ASN A 92 16.00 -15.62 2.28
CA ASN A 92 14.57 -15.87 2.02
C ASN A 92 13.72 -14.60 1.90
N LEU A 93 14.31 -13.41 2.11
CA LEU A 93 13.60 -12.13 2.14
C LEU A 93 14.13 -11.19 1.07
N ALA A 94 13.26 -10.30 0.59
CA ALA A 94 13.66 -9.13 -0.18
C ALA A 94 12.88 -7.91 0.31
N LEU A 95 13.61 -6.88 0.73
CA LEU A 95 13.04 -5.57 1.07
C LEU A 95 13.03 -4.69 -0.17
N LYS A 96 11.88 -4.10 -0.46
CA LYS A 96 11.69 -3.16 -1.58
C LYS A 96 11.17 -1.83 -1.06
N TYR A 97 11.68 -0.75 -1.61
CA TYR A 97 11.01 0.55 -1.64
C TYR A 97 9.94 0.52 -2.72
N THR A 98 8.78 1.15 -2.49
CA THR A 98 7.70 1.26 -3.47
C THR A 98 7.21 2.70 -3.60
N LEU A 99 6.87 3.08 -4.83
CA LEU A 99 6.22 4.32 -5.19
C LEU A 99 5.03 3.98 -6.08
N ASP A 100 3.84 4.46 -5.71
CA ASP A 100 2.62 4.29 -6.49
C ASP A 100 2.12 5.64 -7.00
N ALA A 101 2.07 5.84 -8.32
CA ALA A 101 1.37 6.95 -8.94
C ALA A 101 -0.08 6.53 -9.23
N VAL A 102 -1.04 7.24 -8.67
CA VAL A 102 -2.49 6.95 -8.73
C VAL A 102 -3.16 7.92 -9.69
N PRO A 103 -3.23 7.65 -11.00
CA PRO A 103 -3.90 8.52 -11.96
C PRO A 103 -5.43 8.55 -11.77
N VAL A 104 -6.00 7.49 -11.20
CA VAL A 104 -7.45 7.40 -10.99
C VAL A 104 -7.75 6.89 -9.58
N ALA A 105 -8.48 7.71 -8.84
CA ALA A 105 -9.16 7.37 -7.60
C ALA A 105 -10.64 7.70 -7.75
N ALA A 106 -11.53 6.76 -7.49
CA ALA A 106 -12.99 6.96 -7.50
C ALA A 106 -13.52 6.71 -6.10
N LEU A 107 -14.04 7.74 -5.45
CA LEU A 107 -14.62 7.67 -4.12
C LEU A 107 -16.14 7.85 -4.21
N SER A 108 -16.87 6.87 -3.70
CA SER A 108 -18.34 6.90 -3.65
C SER A 108 -18.80 6.83 -2.19
N PHE A 109 -19.64 7.76 -1.77
CA PHE A 109 -20.12 7.90 -0.38
C PHE A 109 -21.55 8.41 -0.33
N PRO A 110 -22.29 8.18 0.78
CA PRO A 110 -23.61 8.75 1.00
C PRO A 110 -23.54 10.28 1.10
N SER A 111 -24.45 10.94 0.44
CA SER A 111 -24.64 12.40 0.48
C SER A 111 -26.13 12.70 0.62
N PHE A 112 -26.47 13.91 1.06
CA PHE A 112 -27.87 14.33 1.19
C PHE A 112 -28.16 15.41 0.16
N ASP A 113 -29.22 15.21 -0.61
CA ASP A 113 -29.76 16.19 -1.52
C ASP A 113 -31.11 16.68 -1.00
N THR A 114 -31.28 18.00 -0.97
CA THR A 114 -32.52 18.63 -0.51
C THR A 114 -33.16 19.39 -1.68
N THR A 115 -34.19 18.81 -2.25
CA THR A 115 -34.97 19.42 -3.34
C THR A 115 -36.42 19.65 -2.88
N ALA A 116 -36.92 20.85 -3.04
CA ALA A 116 -38.28 21.28 -2.65
C ALA A 116 -38.63 20.94 -1.19
N GLY A 117 -37.67 21.10 -0.24
CA GLY A 117 -37.86 20.80 1.19
C GLY A 117 -37.84 19.32 1.57
N VAL A 118 -37.62 18.43 0.59
CA VAL A 118 -37.49 17.00 0.84
C VAL A 118 -36.02 16.61 0.79
N THR A 119 -35.47 16.14 1.92
CA THR A 119 -34.09 15.63 1.99
C THR A 119 -34.07 14.13 1.70
N ARG A 120 -33.27 13.74 0.71
CA ARG A 120 -33.07 12.33 0.32
C ARG A 120 -31.59 11.97 0.42
N GLU A 121 -31.30 10.77 0.91
CA GLU A 121 -29.95 10.20 0.81
C GLU A 121 -29.71 9.79 -0.65
N VAL A 122 -28.66 10.32 -1.23
CA VAL A 122 -28.16 9.98 -2.57
C VAL A 122 -26.73 9.48 -2.46
N ARG A 123 -26.28 8.72 -3.43
CA ARG A 123 -24.88 8.31 -3.50
C ARG A 123 -24.11 9.24 -4.43
N LYS A 124 -23.14 9.95 -3.89
CA LYS A 124 -22.24 10.81 -4.65
C LYS A 124 -20.96 10.06 -4.99
N THR A 125 -20.47 10.21 -6.21
CA THR A 125 -19.18 9.68 -6.65
C THR A 125 -18.32 10.82 -7.15
N ILE A 126 -17.12 10.93 -6.62
CA ILE A 126 -16.11 11.91 -7.05
C ILE A 126 -14.85 11.18 -7.51
N THR A 127 -14.10 11.82 -8.39
CA THR A 127 -12.84 11.30 -8.88
C THR A 127 -11.66 12.15 -8.40
N GLY A 128 -10.49 11.56 -8.40
CA GLY A 128 -9.25 12.21 -8.00
C GLY A 128 -8.04 11.47 -8.54
N ALA A 129 -6.89 11.99 -8.19
CA ALA A 129 -5.59 11.39 -8.48
C ALA A 129 -4.66 11.60 -7.29
N GLY A 130 -3.53 10.89 -7.25
CA GLY A 130 -2.60 11.02 -6.14
C GLY A 130 -1.28 10.31 -6.34
N LEU A 131 -0.53 10.28 -5.26
CA LEU A 131 0.80 9.68 -5.21
C LEU A 131 1.03 9.08 -3.83
N SER A 132 1.59 7.87 -3.77
CA SER A 132 2.16 7.29 -2.56
C SER A 132 3.68 7.23 -2.74
N PRO A 133 4.40 8.32 -2.39
CA PRO A 133 5.83 8.45 -2.66
C PRO A 133 6.69 7.59 -1.74
N VAL A 134 6.16 7.17 -0.60
CA VAL A 134 6.90 6.38 0.39
C VAL A 134 6.14 5.11 0.69
N GLY A 135 6.73 3.98 0.31
CA GLY A 135 6.22 2.67 0.65
C GLY A 135 7.34 1.66 0.78
N PHE A 136 7.06 0.61 1.55
CA PHE A 136 7.96 -0.52 1.74
C PHE A 136 7.18 -1.83 1.60
N GLN A 137 7.82 -2.79 0.94
CA GLN A 137 7.29 -4.14 0.78
C GLN A 137 8.38 -5.16 1.11
N VAL A 138 8.03 -6.13 1.93
CA VAL A 138 8.88 -7.28 2.23
C VAL A 138 8.29 -8.51 1.56
N ASN A 139 9.02 -9.08 0.61
CA ASN A 139 8.67 -10.37 -0.01
C ASN A 139 9.37 -11.48 0.76
N PHE A 140 8.60 -12.50 1.14
CA PHE A 140 9.08 -13.74 1.73
C PHE A 140 9.28 -14.78 0.62
N ARG A 141 10.11 -15.82 0.88
CA ARG A 141 10.37 -16.93 -0.04
C ARG A 141 10.83 -16.42 -1.42
N ARG A 142 11.76 -15.45 -1.43
CA ARG A 142 12.16 -14.70 -2.63
C ARG A 142 12.65 -15.56 -3.80
N ARG A 143 13.17 -16.76 -3.52
CA ARG A 143 13.65 -17.71 -4.54
C ARG A 143 12.53 -18.55 -5.17
N GLU A 144 11.33 -18.51 -4.60
CA GLU A 144 10.22 -19.33 -5.06
C GLU A 144 9.33 -18.59 -6.06
N ARG A 145 8.51 -19.38 -6.74
CA ARG A 145 7.52 -18.90 -7.71
C ARG A 145 6.41 -18.08 -7.04
N VAL A 146 6.00 -18.50 -5.83
CA VAL A 146 4.95 -17.89 -5.04
C VAL A 146 5.57 -17.18 -3.85
N GLN A 147 5.48 -15.86 -3.82
CA GLN A 147 6.08 -15.01 -2.81
C GLN A 147 5.00 -14.28 -2.01
N PRO A 148 4.68 -14.71 -0.80
CA PRO A 148 3.92 -13.89 0.13
C PRO A 148 4.64 -12.58 0.38
N PHE A 149 3.91 -11.51 0.66
CA PHE A 149 4.51 -10.24 1.02
C PHE A 149 3.66 -9.49 2.04
N ALA A 150 4.33 -8.60 2.80
CA ALA A 150 3.71 -7.56 3.59
C ALA A 150 4.15 -6.20 3.06
N GLN A 151 3.30 -5.19 3.18
CA GLN A 151 3.59 -3.83 2.71
C GLN A 151 2.94 -2.77 3.58
N ALA A 152 3.52 -1.56 3.57
CA ALA A 152 2.92 -0.35 4.09
C ALA A 152 3.33 0.83 3.22
N SER A 153 2.44 1.80 3.02
CA SER A 153 2.77 3.02 2.29
C SER A 153 2.03 4.25 2.81
N GLY A 154 2.55 5.41 2.47
CA GLY A 154 1.97 6.71 2.79
C GLY A 154 2.03 7.65 1.59
N GLY A 155 1.00 8.49 1.48
CA GLY A 155 0.88 9.39 0.35
C GLY A 155 -0.28 10.38 0.48
N PHE A 156 -0.83 10.75 -0.67
CA PHE A 156 -1.98 11.66 -0.73
C PHE A 156 -2.86 11.39 -1.95
N LEU A 157 -4.12 11.78 -1.82
CA LEU A 157 -5.10 11.85 -2.89
C LEU A 157 -5.64 13.29 -2.97
N TYR A 158 -5.79 13.79 -4.19
CA TYR A 158 -6.45 15.04 -4.50
C TYR A 158 -7.74 14.74 -5.27
N PHE A 159 -8.88 15.05 -4.68
CA PHE A 159 -10.20 14.86 -5.28
C PHE A 159 -10.66 16.11 -5.99
N GLY A 160 -11.49 15.95 -7.02
CA GLY A 160 -12.09 17.08 -7.75
C GLY A 160 -13.00 17.95 -6.91
N GLU A 161 -13.51 17.42 -5.80
CA GLU A 161 -14.37 18.13 -4.85
C GLU A 161 -13.88 17.89 -3.41
N ARG A 162 -14.35 18.72 -2.47
CA ARG A 162 -14.05 18.54 -1.04
C ARG A 162 -14.74 17.30 -0.48
N VAL A 163 -14.06 16.61 0.43
CA VAL A 163 -14.50 15.36 1.06
C VAL A 163 -14.57 15.53 2.57
N PRO A 164 -15.64 15.13 3.25
CA PRO A 164 -16.88 14.50 2.74
C PRO A 164 -17.88 15.51 2.18
N ASP A 165 -17.76 16.78 2.52
CA ASP A 165 -18.63 17.89 2.10
C ASP A 165 -17.82 19.20 1.97
N VAL A 166 -18.49 20.33 1.79
CA VAL A 166 -17.88 21.67 1.62
C VAL A 166 -16.96 22.10 2.78
N ARG A 167 -17.10 21.51 3.96
CA ARG A 167 -16.26 21.77 5.15
C ARG A 167 -14.99 20.92 5.18
N GLY A 168 -14.90 19.90 4.33
CA GLY A 168 -13.74 19.04 4.18
C GLY A 168 -12.67 19.63 3.24
N ALA A 169 -11.78 18.79 2.74
CA ALA A 169 -10.70 19.16 1.84
C ALA A 169 -10.67 18.34 0.56
N GLN A 170 -10.14 18.92 -0.53
CA GLN A 170 -9.79 18.19 -1.74
C GLN A 170 -8.50 17.38 -1.57
N PHE A 171 -7.51 17.95 -0.89
CA PHE A 171 -6.25 17.29 -0.58
C PHE A 171 -6.38 16.47 0.70
N ASN A 172 -6.10 15.17 0.59
CA ASN A 172 -6.18 14.23 1.70
C ASN A 172 -4.92 13.37 1.76
N PHE A 173 -4.38 13.17 2.94
CA PHE A 173 -3.30 12.21 3.19
C PHE A 173 -3.83 10.78 3.15
N THR A 174 -2.98 9.85 2.76
CA THR A 174 -3.27 8.43 2.76
C THR A 174 -2.22 7.65 3.55
N GLY A 175 -2.67 6.59 4.21
CA GLY A 175 -1.81 5.60 4.82
C GLY A 175 -2.41 4.23 4.61
N ASP A 176 -1.60 3.27 4.20
CA ASP A 176 -2.07 1.91 4.02
C ASP A 176 -1.07 0.88 4.53
N PHE A 177 -1.59 -0.27 4.91
CA PHE A 177 -0.81 -1.45 5.24
C PHE A 177 -1.59 -2.72 4.87
N GLY A 178 -0.88 -3.78 4.57
CA GLY A 178 -1.49 -5.03 4.19
C GLY A 178 -0.49 -6.03 3.65
N GLY A 179 -0.96 -6.93 2.80
CA GLY A 179 -0.13 -7.96 2.22
C GLY A 179 -0.84 -8.72 1.12
N GLY A 180 -0.19 -9.76 0.63
CA GLY A 180 -0.72 -10.57 -0.45
C GLY A 180 0.28 -11.59 -0.95
N VAL A 181 0.08 -11.97 -2.20
CA VAL A 181 0.92 -12.95 -2.90
C VAL A 181 1.34 -12.39 -4.24
N GLN A 182 2.64 -12.44 -4.52
CA GLN A 182 3.22 -12.17 -5.82
C GLN A 182 3.59 -13.50 -6.49
N TRP A 183 2.96 -13.79 -7.62
CA TRP A 183 3.14 -15.03 -8.38
C TRP A 183 3.93 -14.77 -9.65
N LYS A 184 5.14 -15.30 -9.72
CA LYS A 184 6.03 -15.22 -10.87
C LYS A 184 5.54 -16.14 -11.99
N THR A 185 5.24 -15.56 -13.15
CA THR A 185 4.70 -16.30 -14.31
C THR A 185 5.70 -16.48 -15.45
N GLY A 186 6.92 -15.97 -15.29
CA GLY A 186 7.99 -16.08 -16.27
C GLY A 186 9.27 -15.43 -15.78
N ALA A 187 10.28 -15.35 -16.65
CA ALA A 187 11.61 -14.85 -16.31
C ALA A 187 11.62 -13.40 -15.78
N ARG A 188 10.62 -12.59 -16.13
CA ARG A 188 10.59 -11.16 -15.72
C ARG A 188 9.18 -10.66 -15.45
N ARG A 189 8.21 -11.53 -15.17
CA ARG A 189 6.80 -11.15 -15.02
C ARG A 189 6.20 -11.78 -13.77
N ALA A 190 5.34 -11.02 -13.09
CA ALA A 190 4.56 -11.54 -11.98
C ALA A 190 3.15 -10.93 -11.95
N TRP A 191 2.21 -11.71 -11.48
CA TRP A 191 0.90 -11.26 -11.02
C TRP A 191 0.92 -11.06 -9.51
N THR A 192 0.16 -10.12 -9.04
CA THR A 192 0.00 -9.83 -7.61
C THR A 192 -1.48 -9.82 -7.27
N VAL A 193 -1.84 -10.47 -6.18
CA VAL A 193 -3.15 -10.34 -5.53
C VAL A 193 -2.90 -9.91 -4.11
N GLY A 194 -3.58 -8.89 -3.65
CA GLY A 194 -3.33 -8.35 -2.33
C GLY A 194 -4.53 -7.67 -1.70
N TYR A 195 -4.36 -7.40 -0.43
CA TYR A 195 -5.26 -6.65 0.42
C TYR A 195 -4.50 -5.51 1.09
N ARG A 196 -5.16 -4.36 1.26
CA ARG A 196 -4.70 -3.22 2.04
C ARG A 196 -5.84 -2.68 2.90
N TYR A 197 -5.55 -2.45 4.16
CA TYR A 197 -6.30 -1.47 4.93
C TYR A 197 -5.80 -0.09 4.51
N HIS A 198 -6.70 0.75 4.03
CA HIS A 198 -6.36 2.07 3.45
C HIS A 198 -7.15 3.16 4.18
N HIS A 199 -6.44 4.08 4.82
CA HIS A 199 -6.99 5.23 5.52
C HIS A 199 -6.77 6.51 4.75
N VAL A 200 -7.78 7.37 4.69
CA VAL A 200 -7.72 8.67 4.04
C VAL A 200 -8.27 9.74 4.98
N SER A 201 -7.52 10.82 5.17
CA SER A 201 -7.94 11.96 5.99
C SER A 201 -7.25 13.25 5.57
N ASN A 202 -7.85 14.41 5.85
CA ASN A 202 -7.23 15.69 5.52
C ASN A 202 -6.21 16.18 6.58
N GLY A 203 -5.94 15.41 7.64
CA GLY A 203 -4.99 15.74 8.68
C GLY A 203 -5.38 16.98 9.49
N TYR A 204 -6.67 17.25 9.67
CA TYR A 204 -7.23 18.43 10.34
C TYR A 204 -6.87 19.77 9.67
N ARG A 205 -6.71 19.77 8.33
CA ARG A 205 -6.42 20.97 7.53
C ARG A 205 -7.69 21.64 6.99
N ALA A 206 -8.87 21.19 7.39
CA ALA A 206 -10.18 21.75 7.08
C ALA A 206 -11.07 21.70 8.32
N ASP A 207 -12.25 22.30 8.25
CA ASP A 207 -13.17 22.44 9.40
C ASP A 207 -13.62 21.07 9.96
N VAL A 208 -13.70 20.05 9.11
CA VAL A 208 -14.02 18.68 9.52
C VAL A 208 -13.01 17.70 8.96
N ASN A 209 -12.69 16.66 9.75
CA ASN A 209 -11.80 15.57 9.34
C ASN A 209 -12.33 14.22 9.84
N PRO A 210 -13.50 13.74 9.34
CA PRO A 210 -14.01 12.46 9.75
C PRO A 210 -13.12 11.29 9.25
N GLY A 211 -12.39 11.50 8.14
CA GLY A 211 -11.64 10.46 7.48
C GLY A 211 -12.51 9.29 6.99
N PHE A 212 -11.97 8.44 6.18
CA PHE A 212 -12.60 7.18 5.81
C PHE A 212 -11.57 6.07 5.67
N ASP A 213 -12.01 4.85 5.98
CA ASP A 213 -11.22 3.64 5.91
C ASP A 213 -11.76 2.75 4.79
N SER A 214 -10.89 1.94 4.20
CA SER A 214 -11.27 1.03 3.14
C SER A 214 -10.53 -0.29 3.26
N ASN A 215 -11.28 -1.39 3.19
CA ASN A 215 -10.74 -2.72 2.96
C ASN A 215 -10.56 -2.90 1.46
N LEU A 216 -9.36 -2.61 0.93
CA LEU A 216 -9.06 -2.59 -0.49
C LEU A 216 -8.45 -3.93 -0.94
N PHE A 217 -9.13 -4.61 -1.86
CA PHE A 217 -8.59 -5.78 -2.57
C PHE A 217 -8.10 -5.33 -3.95
N TYR A 218 -6.95 -5.84 -4.37
CA TYR A 218 -6.36 -5.44 -5.65
C TYR A 218 -5.67 -6.59 -6.37
N VAL A 219 -5.56 -6.42 -7.67
CA VAL A 219 -4.79 -7.28 -8.57
C VAL A 219 -3.80 -6.40 -9.32
N GLY A 220 -2.60 -6.89 -9.54
CA GLY A 220 -1.56 -6.18 -10.27
C GLY A 220 -0.74 -7.10 -11.16
N PHE A 221 -0.05 -6.47 -12.11
CA PHE A 221 0.92 -7.11 -12.99
C PHE A 221 2.21 -6.31 -12.97
N SER A 222 3.34 -7.01 -12.91
CA SER A 222 4.67 -6.39 -12.82
C SER A 222 5.66 -7.00 -13.79
N ILE A 223 6.61 -6.16 -14.24
CA ILE A 223 7.78 -6.51 -15.04
C ILE A 223 9.03 -6.16 -14.22
N PHE A 224 10.01 -7.05 -14.21
CA PHE A 224 11.28 -6.92 -13.48
C PHE A 224 12.45 -6.63 -14.43
N ARG A 225 13.30 -5.69 -14.01
CA ARG A 225 14.52 -5.31 -14.74
C ARG A 225 15.71 -5.09 -13.81
#